data_4a16706e2ed4cf04efe17b117120430d
#
_entry.id   4a16706e2ed4cf04efe17b117120430d
#
_cell.length_a   1.000
_cell.length_b   1.000
_cell.length_c   1.000
_cell.angle_alpha   90.00
_cell.angle_beta   90.00
_cell.angle_gamma   90.00
#
_symmetry.space_group_name_H-M   'P 1'
#
loop_
_entity.id
_entity.type
_entity.pdbx_description
1 polymer ?
#
loop_
_entity_poly.entity_id
_entity_poly.type
_entity_poly.pdbx_seq_one_letter_code
_entity_poly.pdbx_strand_id
1 'polypeptide(L)'
;LRSDLPVVAALSGGVDSSAVVCAMRYLEPDMPIHTFSYLARGSNNNQEHWVHIVNSHVDAIPHKLIVEPEELAKDLDDVIRVQADPFGSTSIYAQYRVFKAAREEGIVVMLDGQGADELFAGYLGYPHARLKSILDQGQWLRAFTFIKNWKSFHNKSIFKAVSSFVSPSLKNILKNWFRKRPPNWIDRSWCD
;
A
#
# COMPACT_ATOMS: atom_id res chain seq x y z
N LEU A 1 22.98 -10.00 2.53
CA LEU A 1 22.54 -9.79 1.13
C LEU A 1 23.56 -10.41 0.19
N ARG A 2 23.11 -11.22 -0.77
CA ARG A 2 24.00 -11.83 -1.76
C ARG A 2 23.75 -11.18 -3.12
N SER A 3 24.62 -10.27 -3.53
CA SER A 3 24.57 -9.62 -4.84
C SER A 3 25.98 -9.19 -5.23
N ASP A 4 26.33 -9.40 -6.48
CA ASP A 4 27.58 -8.89 -7.07
C ASP A 4 27.43 -7.43 -7.55
N LEU A 5 26.23 -6.89 -7.45
CA LEU A 5 25.87 -5.54 -7.86
C LEU A 5 25.39 -4.71 -6.65
N PRO A 6 25.54 -3.38 -6.71
CA PRO A 6 24.96 -2.51 -5.69
C PRO A 6 23.48 -2.73 -5.49
N VAL A 7 23.07 -2.92 -4.24
CA VAL A 7 21.68 -3.12 -3.84
C VAL A 7 21.16 -1.87 -3.15
N VAL A 8 20.02 -1.39 -3.57
CA VAL A 8 19.33 -0.24 -2.98
C VAL A 8 17.93 -0.61 -2.53
N ALA A 9 17.22 0.30 -1.88
CA ALA A 9 15.86 0.08 -1.46
C ALA A 9 14.91 1.19 -1.91
N ALA A 10 13.69 0.82 -2.29
CA ALA A 10 12.57 1.75 -2.37
C ALA A 10 12.03 2.00 -0.97
N LEU A 11 11.89 3.28 -0.59
CA LEU A 11 11.40 3.67 0.74
C LEU A 11 10.23 4.63 0.62
N SER A 12 9.03 4.13 0.92
CA SER A 12 7.79 4.93 0.92
C SER A 12 7.46 5.58 2.27
N GLY A 13 8.18 5.19 3.35
CA GLY A 13 7.83 5.55 4.72
C GLY A 13 6.70 4.68 5.32
N GLY A 14 6.19 3.70 4.60
CA GLY A 14 5.30 2.66 5.12
C GLY A 14 6.06 1.63 5.94
N VAL A 15 5.32 0.83 6.74
CA VAL A 15 5.91 -0.18 7.65
C VAL A 15 6.76 -1.19 6.88
N ASP A 16 6.27 -1.68 5.74
CA ASP A 16 6.90 -2.75 4.98
C ASP A 16 8.23 -2.31 4.35
N SER A 17 8.23 -1.18 3.64
CA SER A 17 9.46 -0.63 3.06
C SER A 17 10.48 -0.24 4.14
N SER A 18 10.00 0.28 5.27
CA SER A 18 10.85 0.60 6.43
C SER A 18 11.48 -0.65 7.04
N ALA A 19 10.70 -1.75 7.16
CA ALA A 19 11.20 -3.02 7.65
C ALA A 19 12.29 -3.61 6.74
N VAL A 20 12.13 -3.50 5.41
CA VAL A 20 13.16 -3.92 4.44
C VAL A 20 14.45 -3.15 4.67
N VAL A 21 14.39 -1.82 4.75
CA VAL A 21 15.57 -0.96 4.93
C VAL A 21 16.25 -1.22 6.28
N CYS A 22 15.48 -1.37 7.36
CA CYS A 22 16.01 -1.73 8.67
C CYS A 22 16.66 -3.12 8.68
N ALA A 23 16.06 -4.08 7.98
CA ALA A 23 16.64 -5.42 7.84
C ALA A 23 17.95 -5.41 7.05
N MET A 24 18.05 -4.58 6.01
CA MET A 24 19.31 -4.39 5.27
C MET A 24 20.41 -3.92 6.21
N ARG A 25 20.18 -2.90 7.03
CA ARG A 25 21.17 -2.39 8.00
C ARG A 25 21.51 -3.43 9.06
N TYR A 26 20.51 -4.19 9.54
CA TYR A 26 20.73 -5.25 10.53
C TYR A 26 21.63 -6.38 10.00
N LEU A 27 21.44 -6.76 8.73
CA LEU A 27 22.18 -7.85 8.11
C LEU A 27 23.56 -7.42 7.62
N GLU A 28 23.70 -6.16 7.21
CA GLU A 28 24.94 -5.59 6.64
C GLU A 28 25.22 -4.23 7.31
N PRO A 29 25.80 -4.24 8.54
CA PRO A 29 25.97 -3.02 9.34
C PRO A 29 26.81 -1.92 8.67
N ASP A 30 27.79 -2.31 7.86
CA ASP A 30 28.76 -1.38 7.24
C ASP A 30 28.41 -1.04 5.78
N MET A 31 27.37 -1.65 5.21
CA MET A 31 27.01 -1.42 3.82
C MET A 31 26.43 -0.02 3.61
N PRO A 32 26.88 0.77 2.62
CA PRO A 32 26.19 2.00 2.24
C PRO A 32 24.80 1.67 1.67
N ILE A 33 23.75 2.14 2.35
CA ILE A 33 22.36 1.91 1.94
C ILE A 33 21.87 3.16 1.21
N HIS A 34 21.56 3.04 -0.07
CA HIS A 34 20.88 4.06 -0.84
C HIS A 34 19.37 3.78 -0.82
N THR A 35 18.56 4.79 -0.50
CA THR A 35 17.10 4.70 -0.52
C THR A 35 16.51 5.65 -1.54
N PHE A 36 15.53 5.19 -2.30
CA PHE A 36 14.81 5.97 -3.28
C PHE A 36 13.37 6.19 -2.82
N SER A 37 12.95 7.44 -2.77
CA SER A 37 11.62 7.82 -2.24
C SER A 37 10.91 8.77 -3.19
N TYR A 38 9.71 8.37 -3.64
CA TYR A 38 8.82 9.25 -4.38
C TYR A 38 8.02 10.12 -3.40
N LEU A 39 8.10 11.43 -3.56
CA LEU A 39 7.40 12.40 -2.73
C LEU A 39 6.45 13.22 -3.61
N ALA A 40 5.15 13.01 -3.46
CA ALA A 40 4.15 13.79 -4.17
C ALA A 40 4.04 15.20 -3.57
N ARG A 41 4.24 16.23 -4.39
CA ARG A 41 4.12 17.62 -3.95
C ARG A 41 2.68 17.94 -3.53
N GLY A 42 2.50 18.60 -2.40
CA GLY A 42 1.17 18.97 -1.88
C GLY A 42 0.39 17.81 -1.26
N SER A 43 0.96 16.63 -1.16
CA SER A 43 0.38 15.53 -0.40
C SER A 43 0.40 15.86 1.09
N ASN A 44 -0.77 15.88 1.73
CA ASN A 44 -0.89 15.98 3.20
C ASN A 44 -0.43 14.69 3.92
N ASN A 45 0.12 13.74 3.19
CA ASN A 45 0.61 12.49 3.75
C ASN A 45 1.95 12.74 4.44
N ASN A 46 2.03 12.32 5.68
CA ASN A 46 3.20 12.40 6.56
C ASN A 46 4.35 11.46 6.11
N GLN A 47 4.34 11.03 4.83
CA GLN A 47 5.29 10.05 4.28
C GLN A 47 6.72 10.58 4.32
N GLU A 48 6.95 11.84 3.97
CA GLU A 48 8.27 12.44 4.01
C GLU A 48 8.88 12.41 5.42
N HIS A 49 8.05 12.67 6.44
CA HIS A 49 8.48 12.59 7.83
C HIS A 49 8.98 11.18 8.20
N TRP A 50 8.22 10.14 7.81
CA TRP A 50 8.62 8.76 8.09
C TRP A 50 9.85 8.34 7.29
N VAL A 51 9.92 8.72 6.01
CA VAL A 51 11.12 8.52 5.19
C VAL A 51 12.36 9.13 5.85
N HIS A 52 12.24 10.34 6.38
CA HIS A 52 13.35 11.00 7.08
C HIS A 52 13.76 10.23 8.36
N ILE A 53 12.80 9.81 9.18
CA ILE A 53 13.08 9.05 10.41
C ILE A 53 13.83 7.76 10.08
N VAL A 54 13.35 6.98 9.10
CA VAL A 54 13.98 5.71 8.73
C VAL A 54 15.39 5.93 8.18
N ASN A 55 15.57 6.87 7.26
CA ASN A 55 16.89 7.18 6.71
C ASN A 55 17.89 7.59 7.79
N SER A 56 17.45 8.43 8.74
CA SER A 56 18.31 8.85 9.87
C SER A 56 18.62 7.70 10.82
N HIS A 57 17.67 6.79 11.04
CA HIS A 57 17.86 5.65 11.94
C HIS A 57 18.88 4.64 11.40
N VAL A 58 18.86 4.40 10.09
CA VAL A 58 19.75 3.42 9.44
C VAL A 58 20.99 4.05 8.79
N ASP A 59 21.20 5.35 8.95
CA ASP A 59 22.28 6.09 8.30
C ASP A 59 22.32 5.82 6.78
N ALA A 60 21.19 6.01 6.11
CA ALA A 60 21.06 5.79 4.68
C ALA A 60 21.34 7.06 3.89
N ILE A 61 21.73 6.88 2.63
CA ILE A 61 21.92 7.94 1.62
C ILE A 61 20.59 8.11 0.87
N PRO A 62 19.81 9.19 1.14
CA PRO A 62 18.48 9.34 0.57
C PRO A 62 18.51 9.98 -0.82
N HIS A 63 17.79 9.38 -1.78
CA HIS A 63 17.44 9.94 -3.08
C HIS A 63 15.94 10.29 -3.10
N LYS A 64 15.63 11.57 -2.99
CA LYS A 64 14.25 12.07 -2.97
C LYS A 64 13.82 12.51 -4.37
N LEU A 65 12.74 11.92 -4.85
CA LEU A 65 12.13 12.25 -6.15
C LEU A 65 10.88 13.09 -5.90
N ILE A 66 11.00 14.38 -6.16
CA ILE A 66 9.87 15.30 -6.13
C ILE A 66 9.40 15.45 -7.57
N VAL A 67 8.20 15.00 -7.86
CA VAL A 67 7.65 14.97 -9.22
C VAL A 67 6.47 15.93 -9.32
N GLU A 68 6.51 16.79 -10.35
CA GLU A 68 5.43 17.71 -10.64
C GLU A 68 4.34 17.01 -11.48
N PRO A 69 3.05 17.42 -11.36
CA PRO A 69 1.94 16.80 -12.09
C PRO A 69 2.13 16.78 -13.62
N GLU A 70 2.80 17.80 -14.16
CA GLU A 70 3.07 17.95 -15.59
C GLU A 70 4.05 16.90 -16.13
N GLU A 71 4.88 16.34 -15.27
CA GLU A 71 5.83 15.29 -15.64
C GLU A 71 5.12 13.96 -15.90
N LEU A 72 4.00 13.69 -15.21
CA LEU A 72 3.17 12.53 -15.49
C LEU A 72 2.70 12.49 -16.94
N ALA A 73 2.24 13.63 -17.47
CA ALA A 73 1.77 13.72 -18.84
C ALA A 73 2.91 13.46 -19.86
N LYS A 74 4.12 13.92 -19.56
CA LYS A 74 5.31 13.71 -20.40
C LYS A 74 5.80 12.26 -20.38
N ASP A 75 5.74 11.62 -19.22
CA ASP A 75 6.21 10.25 -19.02
C ASP A 75 5.16 9.19 -19.42
N LEU A 76 3.90 9.57 -19.70
CA LEU A 76 2.78 8.64 -19.84
C LEU A 76 3.02 7.57 -20.91
N ASP A 77 3.50 7.96 -22.09
CA ASP A 77 3.77 7.02 -23.18
C ASP A 77 4.87 6.02 -22.80
N ASP A 78 5.89 6.49 -22.08
CA ASP A 78 6.97 5.62 -21.61
C ASP A 78 6.45 4.62 -20.55
N VAL A 79 5.62 5.10 -19.60
CA VAL A 79 5.00 4.24 -18.58
C VAL A 79 4.15 3.15 -19.21
N ILE A 80 3.29 3.51 -20.19
CA ILE A 80 2.45 2.56 -20.93
C ILE A 80 3.32 1.51 -21.63
N ARG A 81 4.37 1.95 -22.30
CA ARG A 81 5.28 1.05 -23.02
C ARG A 81 6.02 0.10 -22.09
N VAL A 82 6.53 0.59 -20.96
CA VAL A 82 7.29 -0.21 -20.00
C VAL A 82 6.39 -1.16 -19.22
N GLN A 83 5.20 -0.70 -18.84
CA GLN A 83 4.22 -1.52 -18.12
C GLN A 83 3.63 -2.63 -18.99
N ALA A 84 3.46 -2.37 -20.29
CA ALA A 84 2.92 -3.28 -21.30
C ALA A 84 1.47 -3.75 -21.07
N ASP A 85 0.88 -3.42 -19.95
CA ASP A 85 -0.50 -3.75 -19.57
C ASP A 85 -1.27 -2.49 -19.10
N PRO A 86 -2.59 -2.42 -19.24
CA PRO A 86 -3.40 -1.36 -18.69
C PRO A 86 -3.25 -1.27 -17.17
N PHE A 87 -3.11 -0.06 -16.65
CA PHE A 87 -3.02 0.19 -15.21
C PHE A 87 -4.05 1.23 -14.77
N GLY A 88 -4.60 1.05 -13.56
CA GLY A 88 -5.67 1.90 -13.02
C GLY A 88 -5.25 2.79 -11.85
N SER A 89 -3.95 2.94 -11.58
CA SER A 89 -3.48 3.68 -10.41
C SER A 89 -2.21 4.47 -10.71
N THR A 90 -2.13 5.68 -10.20
CA THR A 90 -0.92 6.53 -10.23
C THR A 90 0.23 5.99 -9.37
N SER A 91 -0.02 4.99 -8.53
CA SER A 91 1.04 4.29 -7.78
C SER A 91 2.03 3.59 -8.71
N ILE A 92 1.57 3.11 -9.86
CA ILE A 92 2.43 2.52 -10.91
C ILE A 92 3.41 3.58 -11.45
N TYR A 93 2.94 4.81 -11.66
CA TYR A 93 3.80 5.91 -12.07
C TYR A 93 4.86 6.24 -11.00
N ALA A 94 4.47 6.29 -9.74
CA ALA A 94 5.41 6.54 -8.66
C ALA A 94 6.52 5.47 -8.62
N GLN A 95 6.16 4.20 -8.78
CA GLN A 95 7.11 3.09 -8.85
C GLN A 95 8.02 3.19 -10.09
N TYR A 96 7.45 3.50 -11.25
CA TYR A 96 8.22 3.75 -12.48
C TYR A 96 9.29 4.82 -12.27
N ARG A 97 8.94 5.97 -11.65
CA ARG A 97 9.88 7.06 -11.39
C ARG A 97 11.00 6.64 -10.42
N VAL A 98 10.68 5.85 -9.41
CA VAL A 98 11.68 5.30 -8.47
C VAL A 98 12.67 4.38 -9.19
N PHE A 99 12.17 3.46 -10.01
CA PHE A 99 13.04 2.56 -10.78
C PHE A 99 13.85 3.28 -11.87
N LYS A 100 13.24 4.26 -12.54
CA LYS A 100 13.92 5.11 -13.53
C LYS A 100 15.10 5.86 -12.89
N ALA A 101 14.89 6.50 -11.76
CA ALA A 101 15.94 7.23 -11.05
C ALA A 101 17.08 6.31 -10.58
N ALA A 102 16.76 5.14 -10.04
CA ALA A 102 17.80 4.17 -9.70
C ALA A 102 18.60 3.70 -10.94
N ARG A 103 17.92 3.49 -12.05
CA ARG A 103 18.56 3.12 -13.32
C ARG A 103 19.48 4.21 -13.86
N GLU A 104 19.08 5.48 -13.73
CA GLU A 104 19.90 6.64 -14.13
C GLU A 104 21.18 6.74 -13.30
N GLU A 105 21.14 6.32 -12.04
CA GLU A 105 22.34 6.15 -11.16
C GLU A 105 23.12 4.85 -11.44
N GLY A 106 22.78 4.10 -12.50
CA GLY A 106 23.44 2.84 -12.86
C GLY A 106 23.07 1.64 -11.98
N ILE A 107 22.06 1.77 -11.12
CA ILE A 107 21.61 0.72 -10.20
C ILE A 107 20.58 -0.15 -10.88
N VAL A 108 20.73 -1.48 -10.74
CA VAL A 108 19.86 -2.47 -11.38
C VAL A 108 19.23 -3.46 -10.39
N VAL A 109 19.61 -3.41 -9.12
CA VAL A 109 19.03 -4.25 -8.06
C VAL A 109 18.42 -3.37 -6.99
N MET A 110 17.10 -3.46 -6.84
CA MET A 110 16.34 -2.71 -5.84
C MET A 110 15.48 -3.66 -5.01
N LEU A 111 15.53 -3.52 -3.69
CA LEU A 111 14.60 -4.17 -2.77
C LEU A 111 13.39 -3.27 -2.54
N ASP A 112 12.22 -3.87 -2.50
CA ASP A 112 10.94 -3.19 -2.30
C ASP A 112 10.11 -3.92 -1.25
N GLY A 113 9.20 -3.18 -0.59
CA GLY A 113 8.22 -3.72 0.34
C GLY A 113 6.99 -4.35 -0.32
N GLN A 114 6.95 -4.44 -1.65
CA GLN A 114 5.83 -5.05 -2.38
C GLN A 114 5.70 -6.54 -2.04
N GLY A 115 4.46 -7.01 -1.88
CA GLY A 115 4.15 -8.38 -1.46
C GLY A 115 4.05 -8.57 0.06
N ALA A 116 4.42 -7.59 0.86
CA ALA A 116 4.33 -7.69 2.32
C ALA A 116 2.88 -7.76 2.82
N ASP A 117 1.98 -6.98 2.23
CA ASP A 117 0.55 -7.02 2.55
C ASP A 117 -0.07 -8.41 2.29
N GLU A 118 0.38 -9.10 1.26
CA GLU A 118 -0.04 -10.46 0.93
C GLU A 118 0.47 -11.46 1.98
N LEU A 119 1.70 -11.30 2.44
CA LEU A 119 2.32 -12.19 3.43
C LEU A 119 1.81 -11.93 4.86
N PHE A 120 1.64 -10.67 5.22
CA PHE A 120 1.32 -10.25 6.59
C PHE A 120 -0.14 -9.82 6.78
N ALA A 121 -1.00 -10.06 5.79
CA ALA A 121 -2.42 -9.76 5.83
C ALA A 121 -2.72 -8.26 6.03
N GLY A 122 -1.99 -7.37 5.34
CA GLY A 122 -2.11 -5.91 5.46
C GLY A 122 -3.37 -5.32 4.85
N TYR A 123 -4.00 -5.97 3.87
CA TYR A 123 -5.21 -5.46 3.23
C TYR A 123 -6.44 -5.53 4.12
N LEU A 124 -7.33 -4.56 3.96
CA LEU A 124 -8.59 -4.46 4.72
C LEU A 124 -9.53 -5.66 4.55
N GLY A 125 -9.35 -6.46 3.50
CA GLY A 125 -10.14 -7.67 3.26
C GLY A 125 -9.78 -8.85 4.17
N TYR A 126 -8.53 -8.95 4.62
CA TYR A 126 -8.06 -10.10 5.40
C TYR A 126 -8.77 -10.30 6.74
N PRO A 127 -9.03 -9.25 7.55
CA PRO A 127 -9.81 -9.42 8.78
C PRO A 127 -11.20 -9.99 8.56
N HIS A 128 -11.86 -9.62 7.45
CA HIS A 128 -13.17 -10.18 7.08
C HIS A 128 -13.06 -11.66 6.72
N ALA A 129 -12.08 -12.03 5.89
CA ALA A 129 -11.83 -13.42 5.52
C ALA A 129 -11.48 -14.26 6.75
N ARG A 130 -10.67 -13.71 7.67
CA ARG A 130 -10.32 -14.39 8.92
C ARG A 130 -11.52 -14.63 9.82
N LEU A 131 -12.35 -13.60 10.04
CA LEU A 131 -13.56 -13.75 10.83
C LEU A 131 -14.52 -14.78 10.21
N LYS A 132 -14.73 -14.72 8.89
CA LYS A 132 -15.53 -15.71 8.17
C LYS A 132 -15.00 -17.12 8.40
N SER A 133 -13.68 -17.34 8.22
CA SER A 133 -13.05 -18.63 8.43
C SER A 133 -13.24 -19.18 9.86
N ILE A 134 -13.15 -18.32 10.88
CA ILE A 134 -13.40 -18.71 12.29
C ILE A 134 -14.87 -19.14 12.49
N LEU A 135 -15.81 -18.41 11.88
CA LEU A 135 -17.25 -18.71 11.98
C LEU A 135 -17.61 -19.99 11.23
N ASP A 136 -17.06 -20.19 10.02
CA ASP A 136 -17.26 -21.40 9.20
C ASP A 136 -16.76 -22.67 9.93
N GLN A 137 -15.75 -22.51 10.81
CA GLN A 137 -15.23 -23.59 11.67
C GLN A 137 -16.04 -23.77 12.98
N GLY A 138 -17.11 -23.02 13.19
CA GLY A 138 -17.93 -23.08 14.40
C GLY A 138 -17.24 -22.53 15.67
N GLN A 139 -16.16 -21.81 15.54
CA GLN A 139 -15.34 -21.32 16.67
C GLN A 139 -15.86 -19.98 17.24
N TRP A 140 -17.07 -19.95 17.73
CA TRP A 140 -17.79 -18.74 18.16
C TRP A 140 -17.04 -17.92 19.23
N LEU A 141 -16.41 -18.59 20.20
CA LEU A 141 -15.63 -17.90 21.24
C LEU A 141 -14.42 -17.17 20.65
N ARG A 142 -13.75 -17.78 19.67
CA ARG A 142 -12.64 -17.13 18.95
C ARG A 142 -13.11 -15.96 18.09
N ALA A 143 -14.28 -16.07 17.47
CA ALA A 143 -14.89 -14.98 16.72
C ALA A 143 -15.18 -13.78 17.63
N PHE A 144 -15.75 -14.02 18.80
CA PHE A 144 -15.98 -12.97 19.79
C PHE A 144 -14.69 -12.30 20.26
N THR A 145 -13.68 -13.08 20.60
CA THR A 145 -12.36 -12.58 21.00
C THR A 145 -11.70 -11.77 19.88
N PHE A 146 -11.81 -12.24 18.63
CA PHE A 146 -11.29 -11.53 17.48
C PHE A 146 -11.97 -10.15 17.30
N ILE A 147 -13.30 -10.08 17.38
CA ILE A 147 -14.04 -8.82 17.30
C ILE A 147 -13.68 -7.87 18.45
N LYS A 148 -13.54 -8.40 19.67
CA LYS A 148 -13.16 -7.62 20.85
C LYS A 148 -11.77 -6.99 20.67
N ASN A 149 -10.79 -7.77 20.21
CA ASN A 149 -9.43 -7.29 19.95
C ASN A 149 -9.40 -6.28 18.82
N TRP A 150 -10.14 -6.53 17.74
CA TRP A 150 -10.27 -5.60 16.61
C TRP A 150 -10.85 -4.25 17.04
N LYS A 151 -11.89 -4.27 17.89
CA LYS A 151 -12.46 -3.05 18.49
C LYS A 151 -11.42 -2.28 19.29
N SER A 152 -10.68 -2.95 20.16
CA SER A 152 -9.67 -2.33 21.03
C SER A 152 -8.56 -1.69 20.20
N PHE A 153 -8.05 -2.40 19.22
CA PHE A 153 -6.95 -1.94 18.37
C PHE A 153 -7.33 -0.70 17.52
N HIS A 154 -8.55 -0.65 17.01
CA HIS A 154 -9.01 0.46 16.16
C HIS A 154 -9.77 1.55 16.92
N ASN A 155 -9.86 1.48 18.25
CA ASN A 155 -10.62 2.42 19.08
C ASN A 155 -12.05 2.70 18.54
N LYS A 156 -12.73 1.67 18.06
CA LYS A 156 -14.07 1.75 17.46
C LYS A 156 -15.13 1.25 18.45
N SER A 157 -16.37 1.76 18.34
CA SER A 157 -17.51 1.16 19.05
C SER A 157 -17.77 -0.27 18.56
N ILE A 158 -18.34 -1.15 19.43
CA ILE A 158 -18.68 -2.54 19.04
C ILE A 158 -19.55 -2.56 17.80
N PHE A 159 -20.54 -1.67 17.70
CA PHE A 159 -21.43 -1.59 16.53
C PHE A 159 -20.67 -1.28 15.24
N LYS A 160 -19.72 -0.32 15.27
CA LYS A 160 -18.86 0.00 14.13
C LYS A 160 -17.87 -1.13 13.82
N ALA A 161 -17.38 -1.85 14.84
CA ALA A 161 -16.52 -3.01 14.64
C ALA A 161 -17.28 -4.14 13.95
N VAL A 162 -18.48 -4.50 14.44
CA VAL A 162 -19.34 -5.53 13.82
C VAL A 162 -19.76 -5.10 12.40
N SER A 163 -20.18 -3.84 12.22
CA SER A 163 -20.58 -3.34 10.90
C SER A 163 -19.43 -3.33 9.88
N SER A 164 -18.18 -3.23 10.32
CA SER A 164 -17.03 -3.33 9.43
C SER A 164 -16.87 -4.74 8.85
N PHE A 165 -17.39 -5.76 9.53
CA PHE A 165 -17.37 -7.17 9.08
C PHE A 165 -18.60 -7.58 8.26
N VAL A 166 -19.61 -6.71 8.13
CA VAL A 166 -20.75 -6.97 7.23
C VAL A 166 -20.26 -6.88 5.79
N SER A 167 -20.47 -7.95 5.03
CA SER A 167 -20.05 -8.02 3.61
C SER A 167 -20.49 -6.77 2.84
N PRO A 168 -19.61 -6.23 1.95
CA PRO A 168 -19.97 -5.14 1.05
C PRO A 168 -21.25 -5.44 0.24
N SER A 169 -21.46 -6.69 -0.15
CA SER A 169 -22.66 -7.16 -0.85
C SER A 169 -23.92 -6.99 0.03
N LEU A 170 -23.85 -7.38 1.30
CA LEU A 170 -24.98 -7.20 2.24
C LEU A 170 -25.21 -5.71 2.54
N LYS A 171 -24.15 -4.92 2.68
CA LYS A 171 -24.25 -3.46 2.82
C LYS A 171 -24.88 -2.83 1.60
N ASN A 172 -24.53 -3.29 0.40
CA ASN A 172 -25.11 -2.79 -0.84
C ASN A 172 -26.57 -3.22 -1.01
N ILE A 173 -26.92 -4.45 -0.64
CA ILE A 173 -28.32 -4.90 -0.63
C ILE A 173 -29.16 -4.05 0.34
N LEU A 174 -28.69 -3.85 1.58
CA LEU A 174 -29.37 -3.00 2.55
C LEU A 174 -29.42 -1.54 2.07
N LYS A 175 -28.32 -1.02 1.51
CA LYS A 175 -28.26 0.35 0.98
C LYS A 175 -29.16 0.53 -0.23
N ASN A 176 -29.26 -0.48 -1.10
CA ASN A 176 -30.18 -0.45 -2.26
C ASN A 176 -31.62 -0.60 -1.84
N TRP A 177 -31.93 -1.37 -0.79
CA TRP A 177 -33.28 -1.48 -0.23
C TRP A 177 -33.75 -0.14 0.38
N PHE A 178 -32.83 0.65 0.97
CA PHE A 178 -33.12 1.99 1.48
C PHE A 178 -32.96 3.10 0.42
N ARG A 179 -32.38 2.82 -0.76
CA ARG A 179 -32.10 3.80 -1.81
C ARG A 179 -33.28 3.90 -2.77
N LYS A 180 -34.13 4.86 -2.53
CA LYS A 180 -35.34 5.12 -3.32
C LYS A 180 -35.09 5.77 -4.68
N ARG A 181 -34.10 5.54 -5.47
CA ARG A 181 -33.97 5.87 -6.92
C ARG A 181 -32.48 5.99 -7.34
N PRO A 182 -32.10 5.49 -8.52
CA PRO A 182 -30.82 5.82 -9.12
C PRO A 182 -30.75 7.33 -9.44
N PRO A 183 -29.55 7.94 -9.50
CA PRO A 183 -29.39 9.32 -9.93
C PRO A 183 -29.99 9.53 -11.32
N ASN A 184 -30.61 10.71 -11.56
CA ASN A 184 -31.33 11.02 -12.80
C ASN A 184 -30.45 11.06 -14.08
N TRP A 185 -29.13 10.93 -13.94
CA TRP A 185 -28.17 10.92 -15.04
C TRP A 185 -27.78 9.50 -15.52
N ILE A 186 -28.29 8.45 -14.86
CA ILE A 186 -28.08 7.06 -15.31
C ILE A 186 -29.29 6.67 -16.15
N ASP A 187 -29.05 6.35 -17.41
CA ASP A 187 -30.06 5.75 -18.28
C ASP A 187 -30.40 4.34 -17.77
N ARG A 188 -31.69 4.09 -17.54
CA ARG A 188 -32.17 2.81 -16.97
C ARG A 188 -31.96 1.63 -17.90
N SER A 189 -31.84 1.87 -19.21
CA SER A 189 -31.59 0.81 -20.18
C SER A 189 -30.19 0.18 -20.06
N TRP A 190 -29.32 0.74 -19.25
CA TRP A 190 -27.96 0.22 -18.96
C TRP A 190 -27.88 -0.58 -17.68
N CYS A 191 -28.97 -0.72 -16.92
CA CYS A 191 -29.02 -1.39 -15.63
C CYS A 191 -29.76 -2.73 -15.64
N ASP A 192 -30.36 -3.12 -16.78
CA ASP A 192 -30.98 -4.41 -17.07
C ASP A 192 -30.02 -5.29 -17.87
#